data_75745dbae5ccb4dbccca4a8b65b50a12
#
_entry.id   75745dbae5ccb4dbccca4a8b65b50a12
#
_cell.length_a   1.000
_cell.length_b   1.000
_cell.length_c   1.000
_cell.angle_alpha   90.00
_cell.angle_beta   90.00
_cell.angle_gamma   90.00
#
_symmetry.space_group_name_H-M   'P 1'
#
loop_
_entity.id
_entity.type
_entity.pdbx_description
1 polymer ?
#
loop_
_entity_poly.entity_id
_entity_poly.type
_entity_poly.pdbx_seq_one_letter_code
_entity_poly.pdbx_strand_id
1 'polypeptide(L)'
;MTIELAGITDVNAIKGLYETLFEDMSKLQPDFFRAAGQDGDFIKSVIESGSDDIFLAKENQQVLGFALVQQKSTPPFPCFVPLQYAYLLDLVVASGQRGRGIGRQLIQAVKDWAAARKLEYIELGVLTQNEGAVRLYESMAFTEDRKVMRMRL
;
A
#
# COMPACT_ATOMS: atom_id res chain seq x y z
N MET A 1 -11.57 -10.45 13.29
CA MET A 1 -10.90 -9.39 12.52
C MET A 1 -11.77 -8.98 11.33
N THR A 2 -11.85 -7.69 11.07
CA THR A 2 -12.60 -7.13 9.94
C THR A 2 -11.70 -6.29 9.05
N ILE A 3 -12.04 -6.22 7.75
CA ILE A 3 -11.43 -5.29 6.80
C ILE A 3 -12.48 -4.24 6.47
N GLU A 4 -12.16 -2.97 6.72
CA GLU A 4 -13.10 -1.87 6.54
C GLU A 4 -12.41 -0.60 6.03
N LEU A 5 -13.19 0.31 5.47
CA LEU A 5 -12.66 1.60 5.02
C LEU A 5 -12.30 2.49 6.22
N ALA A 6 -11.18 3.19 6.10
CA ALA A 6 -10.73 4.15 7.10
C ALA A 6 -11.64 5.40 7.12
N GLY A 7 -11.87 5.92 8.32
CA GLY A 7 -12.48 7.22 8.54
C GLY A 7 -11.48 8.21 9.16
N ILE A 8 -11.91 9.45 9.31
CA ILE A 8 -11.07 10.53 9.86
C ILE A 8 -10.57 10.21 11.27
N THR A 9 -11.34 9.47 12.05
CA THR A 9 -10.95 9.08 13.41
C THR A 9 -9.81 8.07 13.45
N ASP A 10 -9.47 7.45 12.30
CA ASP A 10 -8.41 6.44 12.20
C ASP A 10 -7.04 7.04 11.85
N VAL A 11 -6.94 8.34 11.58
CA VAL A 11 -5.71 8.98 11.11
C VAL A 11 -4.52 8.73 12.02
N ASN A 12 -4.69 8.84 13.34
CA ASN A 12 -3.58 8.64 14.27
C ASN A 12 -3.06 7.19 14.28
N ALA A 13 -3.95 6.21 14.18
CA ALA A 13 -3.56 4.80 14.11
C ALA A 13 -2.79 4.52 12.81
N ILE A 14 -3.22 5.10 11.70
CA ILE A 14 -2.54 4.98 10.40
C ILE A 14 -1.16 5.63 10.47
N LYS A 15 -1.03 6.80 11.10
CA LYS A 15 0.26 7.46 11.32
C LYS A 15 1.24 6.56 12.07
N GLY A 16 0.78 5.88 13.12
CA GLY A 16 1.61 4.94 13.88
C GLY A 16 2.12 3.78 13.01
N LEU A 17 1.29 3.26 12.12
CA LEU A 17 1.70 2.22 11.19
C LEU A 17 2.67 2.74 10.12
N TYR A 18 2.54 3.98 9.69
CA TYR A 18 3.51 4.59 8.78
C TYR A 18 4.90 4.71 9.42
N GLU A 19 5.01 4.98 10.70
CA GLU A 19 6.29 4.99 11.40
C GLU A 19 6.97 3.61 11.31
N THR A 20 6.20 2.54 11.48
CA THR A 20 6.69 1.16 11.30
C THR A 20 7.19 0.93 9.87
N LEU A 21 6.41 1.34 8.87
CA LEU A 21 6.78 1.18 7.46
C LEU A 21 8.09 1.91 7.13
N PHE A 22 8.19 3.18 7.51
CA PHE A 22 9.36 3.99 7.17
C PHE A 22 10.60 3.53 7.93
N GLU A 23 10.45 3.05 9.16
CA GLU A 23 11.55 2.43 9.90
C GLU A 23 12.05 1.16 9.18
N ASP A 24 11.14 0.29 8.74
CA ASP A 24 11.51 -0.92 8.00
C ASP A 24 12.22 -0.58 6.69
N MET A 25 11.72 0.41 5.93
CA MET A 25 12.35 0.87 4.70
C MET A 25 13.76 1.41 4.96
N SER A 26 13.95 2.15 6.04
CA SER A 26 15.26 2.70 6.42
C SER A 26 16.28 1.62 6.75
N LYS A 27 15.82 0.50 7.30
CA LYS A 27 16.71 -0.66 7.57
C LYS A 27 17.09 -1.39 6.29
N LEU A 28 16.19 -1.45 5.31
CA LEU A 28 16.44 -2.12 4.03
C LEU A 28 17.32 -1.31 3.09
N GLN A 29 17.13 0.01 3.05
CA GLN A 29 17.89 0.92 2.18
C GLN A 29 18.26 2.20 2.95
N PRO A 30 19.23 2.12 3.89
CA PRO A 30 19.55 3.26 4.77
C PRO A 30 20.13 4.47 4.04
N ASP A 31 20.69 4.29 2.84
CA ASP A 31 21.22 5.39 2.04
C ASP A 31 20.10 6.24 1.39
N PHE A 32 18.88 5.73 1.31
CA PHE A 32 17.79 6.38 0.60
C PHE A 32 16.57 6.67 1.47
N PHE A 33 16.38 5.95 2.57
CA PHE A 33 15.25 6.12 3.47
C PHE A 33 15.72 6.32 4.90
N ARG A 34 14.96 7.13 5.63
CA ARG A 34 15.18 7.36 7.06
C ARG A 34 13.88 7.13 7.83
N ALA A 35 14.00 6.75 9.10
CA ALA A 35 12.85 6.66 9.98
C ALA A 35 12.19 8.05 10.11
N ALA A 36 10.88 8.10 9.91
CA ALA A 36 10.09 9.32 9.93
C ALA A 36 8.61 8.97 10.10
N GLY A 37 7.77 9.99 10.30
CA GLY A 37 6.32 9.85 10.29
C GLY A 37 5.72 10.33 8.97
N GLN A 38 4.48 9.95 8.72
CA GLN A 38 3.69 10.45 7.59
C GLN A 38 2.91 11.69 8.02
N ASP A 39 2.71 12.61 7.09
CA ASP A 39 1.88 13.79 7.28
C ASP A 39 0.41 13.38 7.43
N GLY A 40 -0.22 13.81 8.54
CA GLY A 40 -1.64 13.54 8.80
C GLY A 40 -2.56 14.19 7.76
N ASP A 41 -2.19 15.33 7.19
CA ASP A 41 -2.99 15.99 6.14
C ASP A 41 -2.99 15.17 4.85
N PHE A 42 -1.89 14.49 4.52
CA PHE A 42 -1.86 13.55 3.41
C PHE A 42 -2.85 12.41 3.62
N ILE A 43 -2.85 11.79 4.81
CA ILE A 43 -3.76 10.69 5.13
C ILE A 43 -5.22 11.13 5.01
N LYS A 44 -5.54 12.31 5.57
CA LYS A 44 -6.88 12.90 5.46
C LYS A 44 -7.28 13.12 4.01
N SER A 45 -6.36 13.64 3.19
CA SER A 45 -6.62 13.92 1.78
C SER A 45 -7.01 12.66 1.03
N VAL A 46 -6.38 11.53 1.34
CA VAL A 46 -6.72 10.23 0.74
C VAL A 46 -8.13 9.81 1.17
N ILE A 47 -8.42 9.86 2.46
CA ILE A 47 -9.73 9.46 3.00
C ILE A 47 -10.86 10.30 2.39
N GLU A 48 -10.63 11.59 2.18
CA GLU A 48 -11.64 12.53 1.67
C GLU A 48 -11.68 12.63 0.15
N SER A 49 -10.76 11.98 -0.57
CA SER A 49 -10.56 12.19 -2.02
C SER A 49 -11.71 11.72 -2.90
N GLY A 50 -12.46 10.71 -2.47
CA GLY A 50 -13.50 10.08 -3.30
C GLY A 50 -12.96 9.16 -4.40
N SER A 51 -11.69 9.29 -4.79
CA SER A 51 -11.04 8.45 -5.80
C SER A 51 -10.14 7.38 -5.19
N ASP A 52 -9.51 7.69 -4.05
CA ASP A 52 -8.56 6.84 -3.35
C ASP A 52 -9.16 6.40 -2.02
N ASP A 53 -8.67 5.29 -1.49
CA ASP A 53 -9.17 4.76 -0.22
C ASP A 53 -8.06 4.12 0.60
N ILE A 54 -8.30 4.00 1.91
CA ILE A 54 -7.48 3.24 2.82
C ILE A 54 -8.34 2.15 3.45
N PHE A 55 -7.91 0.90 3.31
CA PHE A 55 -8.51 -0.24 4.01
C PHE A 55 -7.76 -0.52 5.29
N LEU A 56 -8.49 -0.79 6.36
CA LEU A 56 -7.94 -1.13 7.67
C LEU A 56 -8.28 -2.58 8.02
N ALA A 57 -7.32 -3.28 8.59
CA ALA A 57 -7.57 -4.53 9.30
C ALA A 57 -7.74 -4.19 10.77
N LYS A 58 -8.91 -4.46 11.33
CA LYS A 58 -9.25 -4.17 12.73
C LYS A 58 -9.62 -5.42 13.50
N GLU A 59 -9.19 -5.47 14.75
CA GLU A 59 -9.57 -6.49 15.71
C GLU A 59 -9.68 -5.87 17.09
N ASN A 60 -10.84 -6.04 17.74
CA ASN A 60 -11.11 -5.42 19.05
C ASN A 60 -10.84 -3.90 19.06
N GLN A 61 -11.28 -3.21 18.01
CA GLN A 61 -11.10 -1.77 17.78
C GLN A 61 -9.65 -1.33 17.59
N GLN A 62 -8.71 -2.28 17.54
CA GLN A 62 -7.31 -1.99 17.25
C GLN A 62 -7.03 -2.14 15.76
N VAL A 63 -6.30 -1.18 15.17
CA VAL A 63 -5.86 -1.24 13.79
C VAL A 63 -4.57 -2.06 13.72
N LEU A 64 -4.63 -3.18 13.01
CA LEU A 64 -3.51 -4.12 12.87
C LEU A 64 -2.71 -3.92 11.59
N GLY A 65 -3.27 -3.23 10.62
CA GLY A 65 -2.63 -2.98 9.35
C GLY A 65 -3.52 -2.13 8.45
N PHE A 66 -2.93 -1.63 7.35
CA PHE A 66 -3.68 -0.90 6.34
C PHE A 66 -3.15 -1.15 4.94
N ALA A 67 -4.00 -0.87 3.95
CA ALA A 67 -3.62 -0.77 2.54
C ALA A 67 -4.15 0.55 2.00
N LEU A 68 -3.28 1.35 1.41
CA LEU A 68 -3.65 2.61 0.74
C LEU A 68 -3.65 2.38 -0.76
N VAL A 69 -4.79 2.56 -1.39
CA VAL A 69 -4.98 2.36 -2.83
C VAL A 69 -5.43 3.64 -3.51
N GLN A 70 -4.85 3.91 -4.68
CA GLN A 70 -5.15 5.08 -5.49
C GLN A 70 -5.66 4.64 -6.86
N GLN A 71 -6.63 5.36 -7.39
CA GLN A 71 -7.05 5.20 -8.77
C GLN A 71 -6.19 6.10 -9.65
N LYS A 72 -5.57 5.52 -10.67
CA LYS A 72 -4.69 6.24 -11.59
C LYS A 72 -5.03 5.93 -13.04
N SER A 73 -4.58 6.82 -13.93
CA SER A 73 -4.65 6.63 -15.37
C SER A 73 -3.24 6.51 -15.93
N THR A 74 -3.08 5.72 -17.00
CA THR A 74 -1.81 5.68 -17.74
C THR A 74 -1.49 7.08 -18.28
N PRO A 75 -0.18 7.42 -18.49
CA PRO A 75 0.19 8.74 -18.98
C PRO A 75 -0.47 9.07 -20.33
N PRO A 76 -0.83 10.36 -20.57
CA PRO A 76 -1.57 10.76 -21.77
C PRO A 76 -0.66 10.91 -23.00
N PHE A 77 0.32 10.02 -23.17
CA PHE A 77 1.21 10.03 -24.34
C PHE A 77 0.77 8.96 -25.33
N PRO A 78 1.00 9.19 -26.66
CA PRO A 78 0.52 8.28 -27.70
C PRO A 78 1.01 6.83 -27.57
N CYS A 79 2.16 6.61 -26.94
CA CYS A 79 2.72 5.26 -26.78
C CYS A 79 2.04 4.44 -25.67
N PHE A 80 1.23 5.06 -24.83
CA PHE A 80 0.52 4.36 -23.76
C PHE A 80 -0.89 3.97 -24.21
N VAL A 81 -1.27 2.74 -23.91
CA VAL A 81 -2.68 2.33 -24.03
C VAL A 81 -3.47 3.07 -22.96
N PRO A 82 -4.58 3.76 -23.31
CA PRO A 82 -5.37 4.49 -22.31
C PRO A 82 -6.09 3.52 -21.37
N LEU A 83 -5.58 3.36 -20.16
CA LEU A 83 -6.12 2.46 -19.14
C LEU A 83 -6.24 3.20 -17.80
N GLN A 84 -7.19 2.74 -16.97
CA GLN A 84 -7.26 3.12 -15.57
C GLN A 84 -6.90 1.92 -14.71
N TYR A 85 -6.14 2.15 -13.65
CA TYR A 85 -5.62 1.09 -12.80
C TYR A 85 -5.61 1.49 -11.33
N ALA A 86 -5.48 0.50 -10.46
CA ALA A 86 -5.30 0.69 -9.02
C ALA A 86 -3.81 0.68 -8.71
N TYR A 87 -3.35 1.67 -7.95
CA TYR A 87 -1.99 1.70 -7.44
C TYR A 87 -2.01 1.45 -5.94
N LEU A 88 -1.48 0.31 -5.52
CA LEU A 88 -1.31 0.00 -4.11
C LEU A 88 -0.06 0.73 -3.63
N LEU A 89 -0.26 1.92 -3.05
CA LEU A 89 0.84 2.80 -2.63
C LEU A 89 1.57 2.22 -1.43
N ASP A 90 0.83 1.83 -0.39
CA ASP A 90 1.40 1.32 0.84
C ASP A 90 0.58 0.14 1.36
N LEU A 91 1.28 -0.86 1.89
CA LEU A 91 0.71 -2.00 2.60
C LEU A 91 1.54 -2.21 3.86
N VAL A 92 0.90 -2.12 5.01
CA VAL A 92 1.57 -2.23 6.31
C VAL A 92 0.80 -3.16 7.22
N VAL A 93 1.51 -4.06 7.88
CA VAL A 93 0.98 -4.88 8.97
C VAL A 93 1.85 -4.62 10.19
N ALA A 94 1.23 -4.36 11.34
CA ALA A 94 1.92 -4.14 12.60
C ALA A 94 2.89 -5.30 12.88
N SER A 95 4.08 -4.99 13.37
CA SER A 95 5.15 -5.98 13.51
C SER A 95 4.76 -7.21 14.34
N GLY A 96 3.98 -7.03 15.39
CA GLY A 96 3.50 -8.13 16.23
C GLY A 96 2.35 -8.93 15.64
N GLN A 97 1.83 -8.55 14.48
CA GLN A 97 0.65 -9.15 13.87
C GLN A 97 0.94 -9.84 12.53
N ARG A 98 2.21 -9.90 12.14
CA ARG A 98 2.63 -10.52 10.88
C ARG A 98 2.50 -12.05 10.95
N GLY A 99 2.36 -12.68 9.77
CA GLY A 99 2.20 -14.13 9.67
C GLY A 99 0.79 -14.65 9.94
N ARG A 100 -0.21 -13.76 10.02
CA ARG A 100 -1.63 -14.10 10.26
C ARG A 100 -2.51 -13.98 9.02
N GLY A 101 -1.93 -13.71 7.85
CA GLY A 101 -2.68 -13.54 6.61
C GLY A 101 -3.37 -12.17 6.48
N ILE A 102 -3.03 -11.20 7.33
CA ILE A 102 -3.65 -9.86 7.29
C ILE A 102 -3.32 -9.14 5.99
N GLY A 103 -2.06 -9.18 5.55
CA GLY A 103 -1.65 -8.58 4.27
C GLY A 103 -2.43 -9.14 3.09
N ARG A 104 -2.64 -10.44 3.07
CA ARG A 104 -3.42 -11.14 2.03
C ARG A 104 -4.87 -10.66 2.02
N GLN A 105 -5.48 -10.49 3.18
CA GLN A 105 -6.86 -10.00 3.27
C GLN A 105 -6.98 -8.54 2.83
N LEU A 106 -6.00 -7.70 3.18
CA LEU A 106 -5.96 -6.32 2.71
C LEU A 106 -5.82 -6.24 1.19
N ILE A 107 -4.94 -7.05 0.59
CA ILE A 107 -4.79 -7.11 -0.87
C ILE A 107 -6.08 -7.59 -1.52
N GLN A 108 -6.77 -8.56 -0.93
CA GLN A 108 -8.06 -9.02 -1.46
C GLN A 108 -9.09 -7.89 -1.47
N ALA A 109 -9.15 -7.07 -0.42
CA ALA A 109 -10.02 -5.90 -0.39
C ALA A 109 -9.69 -4.91 -1.52
N VAL A 110 -8.40 -4.69 -1.78
CA VAL A 110 -7.95 -3.84 -2.90
C VAL A 110 -8.37 -4.44 -4.25
N LYS A 111 -8.24 -5.75 -4.42
CA LYS A 111 -8.70 -6.43 -5.64
C LYS A 111 -10.19 -6.23 -5.86
N ASP A 112 -10.99 -6.42 -4.83
CA ASP A 112 -12.45 -6.24 -4.92
C ASP A 112 -12.80 -4.78 -5.22
N TRP A 113 -12.11 -3.83 -4.59
CA TRP A 113 -12.26 -2.40 -4.84
C TRP A 113 -11.95 -2.03 -6.30
N ALA A 114 -10.87 -2.57 -6.85
CA ALA A 114 -10.47 -2.34 -8.23
C ALA A 114 -11.47 -2.97 -9.23
N ALA A 115 -11.92 -4.18 -8.95
CA ALA A 115 -12.90 -4.87 -9.78
C ALA A 115 -14.25 -4.14 -9.81
N ALA A 116 -14.71 -3.64 -8.67
CA ALA A 116 -15.97 -2.87 -8.59
C ALA A 116 -15.91 -1.58 -9.40
N ARG A 117 -14.73 -0.99 -9.56
CA ARG A 117 -14.48 0.22 -10.37
C ARG A 117 -14.11 -0.08 -11.82
N LYS A 118 -14.08 -1.36 -12.20
CA LYS A 118 -13.70 -1.81 -13.56
C LYS A 118 -12.30 -1.34 -13.97
N LEU A 119 -11.37 -1.32 -13.01
CA LEU A 119 -9.98 -0.98 -13.28
C LEU A 119 -9.28 -2.17 -13.92
N GLU A 120 -8.28 -1.91 -14.78
CA GLU A 120 -7.69 -2.93 -15.63
C GLU A 120 -6.67 -3.82 -14.91
N TYR A 121 -5.91 -3.24 -13.94
CA TYR A 121 -4.88 -3.98 -13.21
C TYR A 121 -4.57 -3.27 -11.89
N ILE A 122 -3.76 -3.95 -11.06
CA ILE A 122 -3.20 -3.38 -9.84
C ILE A 122 -1.69 -3.32 -10.02
N GLU A 123 -1.10 -2.17 -9.73
CA GLU A 123 0.34 -1.96 -9.75
C GLU A 123 0.83 -1.61 -8.36
N LEU A 124 2.05 -2.03 -8.03
CA LEU A 124 2.73 -1.64 -6.80
C LEU A 124 4.24 -1.58 -7.02
N GLY A 125 4.92 -0.85 -6.14
CA GLY A 125 6.37 -0.90 -6.02
C GLY A 125 6.75 -1.65 -4.74
N VAL A 126 7.83 -2.40 -4.79
CA VAL A 126 8.35 -3.13 -3.63
C VAL A 126 9.87 -3.11 -3.64
N LEU A 127 10.49 -2.88 -2.47
CA LEU A 127 11.93 -2.98 -2.34
C LEU A 127 12.34 -4.45 -2.48
N THR A 128 13.30 -4.74 -3.35
CA THR A 128 13.72 -6.12 -3.61
C THR A 128 14.26 -6.82 -2.37
N GLN A 129 14.83 -6.06 -1.43
CA GLN A 129 15.32 -6.58 -0.16
C GLN A 129 14.19 -7.02 0.79
N ASN A 130 12.97 -6.56 0.56
CA ASN A 130 11.80 -6.98 1.30
C ASN A 130 11.27 -8.32 0.75
N GLU A 131 12.00 -9.38 1.00
CA GLU A 131 11.73 -10.70 0.43
C GLU A 131 10.37 -11.25 0.86
N GLY A 132 9.94 -10.97 2.10
CA GLY A 132 8.64 -11.40 2.59
C GLY A 132 7.48 -10.76 1.82
N ALA A 133 7.58 -9.45 1.53
CA ALA A 133 6.58 -8.76 0.74
C ALA A 133 6.56 -9.27 -0.70
N VAL A 134 7.74 -9.45 -1.32
CA VAL A 134 7.84 -10.00 -2.68
C VAL A 134 7.14 -11.36 -2.77
N ARG A 135 7.43 -12.27 -1.82
CA ARG A 135 6.78 -13.59 -1.79
C ARG A 135 5.27 -13.50 -1.63
N LEU A 136 4.78 -12.58 -0.80
CA LEU A 136 3.34 -12.35 -0.62
C LEU A 136 2.71 -11.94 -1.95
N TYR A 137 3.28 -10.94 -2.62
CA TYR A 137 2.74 -10.46 -3.89
C TYR A 137 2.77 -11.53 -4.98
N GLU A 138 3.88 -12.25 -5.11
CA GLU A 138 3.97 -13.37 -6.06
C GLU A 138 2.94 -14.46 -5.78
N SER A 139 2.70 -14.78 -4.50
CA SER A 139 1.68 -15.77 -4.10
C SER A 139 0.26 -15.34 -4.45
N MET A 140 0.03 -14.04 -4.68
CA MET A 140 -1.26 -13.48 -5.09
C MET A 140 -1.29 -13.11 -6.57
N ALA A 141 -0.40 -13.72 -7.37
CA ALA A 141 -0.34 -13.59 -8.82
C ALA A 141 0.15 -12.24 -9.36
N PHE A 142 0.86 -11.47 -8.53
CA PHE A 142 1.63 -10.33 -9.04
C PHE A 142 2.90 -10.84 -9.72
N THR A 143 3.24 -10.23 -10.84
CA THR A 143 4.47 -10.52 -11.59
C THR A 143 5.30 -9.26 -11.75
N GLU A 144 6.61 -9.43 -11.84
CA GLU A 144 7.53 -8.31 -12.04
C GLU A 144 7.31 -7.68 -13.42
N ASP A 145 7.15 -6.35 -13.44
CA ASP A 145 6.94 -5.58 -14.66
C ASP A 145 8.21 -4.85 -15.10
N ARG A 146 8.82 -4.09 -14.16
CA ARG A 146 10.02 -3.29 -14.45
C ARG A 146 10.90 -3.21 -13.23
N LYS A 147 12.16 -2.80 -13.45
CA LYS A 147 13.14 -2.62 -12.38
C LYS A 147 13.57 -1.16 -12.30
N VAL A 148 13.79 -0.68 -11.07
CA VAL A 148 14.46 0.59 -10.82
C VAL A 148 15.92 0.28 -10.50
N MET A 149 16.83 0.95 -11.19
CA MET A 149 18.28 0.76 -11.01
C MET A 149 18.91 2.11 -10.66
N ARG A 150 19.85 2.11 -9.71
CA ARG A 150 20.58 3.31 -9.28
C ARG A 150 22.06 3.06 -9.34
N MET A 151 22.82 4.14 -9.63
CA MET A 151 24.26 4.16 -9.52
C MET A 151 24.64 5.38 -8.69
N ARG A 152 25.30 5.16 -7.53
CA ARG A 152 25.83 6.27 -6.71
C ARG A 152 27.04 6.90 -7.43
N LEU A 153 27.12 8.23 -7.37
CA LEU A 153 28.22 8.99 -7.96
C LEU A 153 29.22 9.43 -6.90
#